data_c6af4eecff9261085620f4c4c2d0d4e5
#
_entry.id   c6af4eecff9261085620f4c4c2d0d4e5
#
_cell.length_a   1.000
_cell.length_b   1.000
_cell.length_c   1.000
_cell.angle_alpha   90.00
_cell.angle_beta   90.00
_cell.angle_gamma   90.00
#
_symmetry.space_group_name_H-M   'P 1'
#
loop_
_entity.id
_entity.type
_entity.pdbx_description
1 polymer ?
#
loop_
_entity_poly.entity_id
_entity_poly.type
_entity_poly.pdbx_seq_one_letter_code
_entity_poly.pdbx_strand_id
1 'polypeptide(L)'
;AVSADVVIDRLRTLLVPGGRLVFIETVRENTSVMMSMEFLMTFDDTTRPDFADARHGRDRIFLTRDEWLDVLRRAGGAIEVCLPDDRVMEQFGQAVFCVRFGSDADDVQDNGLGEWLSERLPEPMVPSRLIPVDALPLTANGKVDRSALAARVPRSRPAAIGASDAPHDDLERRLTAIWAELLGLEGVGRSDDFFALGGDSLLIARLAEKLRTSVPEASGITWEALIPELMSRPTIMDLAAQLRRADSPQPLRVLRGTSATSERRRVLVHDGSATLLPYRSLIASLVSDTPLLGLAPPRLDDYLACPTETLVTGLAREYAELLAGGPPVELIGYCMGGMTALELARELRRRGTHVQRLIVIGSHRVPYLVEEPGLVEYGYARLRGIDPTAVGLPTDPGAVGHEVRAALDRHGLVPKGSLDAVLGSYLAATRTERLSALATQTGNTIEQLEQGLAVFTHSITGVVQWRPDPYDGPVEFLSHASDAPFLPGAVSYTHLRAHETGR
;
A
#
# COMPACT_ATOMS: atom_id res chain seq x y z
N ALA A 1 -10.48 -22.51 20.41
CA ALA A 1 -9.59 -21.36 20.61
C ALA A 1 -8.36 -21.50 19.70
N VAL A 2 -7.98 -20.46 19.00
CA VAL A 2 -6.78 -20.42 18.15
C VAL A 2 -5.63 -19.82 18.95
N SER A 3 -4.47 -20.46 18.94
CA SER A 3 -3.26 -19.97 19.62
C SER A 3 -2.06 -20.04 18.69
N ALA A 4 -1.28 -18.99 18.65
CA ALA A 4 -0.02 -18.95 17.92
C ALA A 4 0.98 -19.96 18.46
N ASP A 5 1.01 -20.18 19.77
CA ASP A 5 1.88 -21.18 20.40
C ASP A 5 1.59 -22.58 19.84
N VAL A 6 0.31 -22.97 19.72
CA VAL A 6 -0.08 -24.28 19.15
C VAL A 6 0.30 -24.41 17.67
N VAL A 7 0.16 -23.32 16.90
CA VAL A 7 0.55 -23.32 15.49
C VAL A 7 2.05 -23.50 15.33
N ILE A 8 2.86 -22.75 16.09
CA ILE A 8 4.31 -22.86 16.04
C ILE A 8 4.79 -24.24 16.52
N ASP A 9 4.19 -24.80 17.57
CA ASP A 9 4.53 -26.15 18.02
C ASP A 9 4.25 -27.21 16.94
N ARG A 10 3.13 -27.09 16.22
CA ARG A 10 2.82 -27.99 15.10
C ARG A 10 3.81 -27.82 13.94
N LEU A 11 4.12 -26.57 13.56
CA LEU A 11 5.09 -26.32 12.50
C LEU A 11 6.47 -26.85 12.87
N ARG A 12 6.89 -26.72 14.14
CA ARG A 12 8.14 -27.27 14.64
C ARG A 12 8.23 -28.79 14.46
N THR A 13 7.13 -29.52 14.63
CA THR A 13 7.13 -30.99 14.44
C THR A 13 7.33 -31.42 12.99
N LEU A 14 7.14 -30.51 12.03
CA LEU A 14 7.37 -30.77 10.61
C LEU A 14 8.82 -30.49 10.19
N LEU A 15 9.60 -29.86 11.05
CA LEU A 15 10.99 -29.52 10.75
C LEU A 15 11.92 -30.66 11.14
N VAL A 16 12.96 -30.85 10.34
CA VAL A 16 14.09 -31.69 10.71
C VAL A 16 14.90 -31.03 11.84
N PRO A 17 15.69 -31.77 12.63
CA PRO A 17 16.60 -31.14 13.61
C PRO A 17 17.48 -30.07 12.93
N GLY A 18 17.57 -28.89 13.53
CA GLY A 18 18.26 -27.75 12.95
C GLY A 18 17.47 -27.01 11.84
N GLY A 19 16.27 -27.48 11.53
CA GLY A 19 15.40 -26.88 10.50
C GLY A 19 15.00 -25.44 10.81
N ARG A 20 14.77 -24.64 9.78
CA ARG A 20 14.37 -23.24 9.86
C ARG A 20 12.92 -23.06 9.49
N LEU A 21 12.23 -22.25 10.28
CA LEU A 21 10.91 -21.74 9.97
C LEU A 21 11.05 -20.29 9.51
N VAL A 22 10.65 -20.01 8.28
CA VAL A 22 10.62 -18.64 7.74
C VAL A 22 9.18 -18.30 7.43
N PHE A 23 8.71 -17.19 7.96
CA PHE A 23 7.35 -16.71 7.69
C PHE A 23 7.27 -15.20 7.80
N ILE A 24 6.21 -14.66 7.17
CA ILE A 24 5.87 -13.24 7.23
C ILE A 24 4.52 -13.14 7.93
N GLU A 25 4.44 -12.25 8.90
CA GLU A 25 3.21 -11.99 9.63
C GLU A 25 2.90 -10.51 9.75
N THR A 26 1.62 -10.23 9.83
CA THR A 26 1.13 -8.90 10.18
C THR A 26 1.26 -8.74 11.71
N VAL A 27 2.04 -7.74 12.11
CA VAL A 27 2.39 -7.51 13.54
C VAL A 27 1.78 -6.24 14.10
N ARG A 28 1.01 -5.54 13.29
CA ARG A 28 0.32 -4.30 13.68
C ARG A 28 -1.00 -4.21 12.92
N GLU A 29 -2.05 -3.78 13.62
CA GLU A 29 -3.30 -3.44 12.98
C GLU A 29 -3.12 -2.21 12.09
N ASN A 30 -3.40 -2.39 10.82
CA ASN A 30 -3.31 -1.35 9.82
C ASN A 30 -4.59 -1.45 8.96
N THR A 31 -5.24 -0.35 8.75
CA THR A 31 -6.57 -0.28 8.10
C THR A 31 -6.55 -0.97 6.73
N SER A 32 -5.48 -0.83 5.95
CA SER A 32 -5.37 -1.46 4.62
C SER A 32 -5.24 -2.99 4.70
N VAL A 33 -4.52 -3.50 5.72
CA VAL A 33 -4.38 -4.94 5.95
C VAL A 33 -5.66 -5.51 6.56
N MET A 34 -6.27 -4.79 7.52
CA MET A 34 -7.54 -5.17 8.14
C MET A 34 -8.64 -5.29 7.09
N MET A 35 -8.74 -4.36 6.16
CA MET A 35 -9.72 -4.40 5.08
C MET A 35 -9.53 -5.60 4.15
N SER A 36 -8.28 -5.95 3.82
CA SER A 36 -7.99 -7.13 3.02
C SER A 36 -8.32 -8.42 3.77
N MET A 37 -8.06 -8.46 5.06
CA MET A 37 -8.30 -9.64 5.90
C MET A 37 -9.77 -9.79 6.27
N GLU A 38 -10.52 -8.72 6.55
CA GLU A 38 -11.98 -8.77 6.75
C GLU A 38 -12.72 -9.23 5.50
N PHE A 39 -12.25 -8.84 4.31
CA PHE A 39 -12.80 -9.33 3.04
C PHE A 39 -12.57 -10.85 2.85
N LEU A 40 -11.42 -11.35 3.31
CA LEU A 40 -11.06 -12.78 3.23
C LEU A 40 -11.63 -13.61 4.39
N MET A 41 -11.90 -12.96 5.53
CA MET A 41 -12.36 -13.57 6.78
C MET A 41 -13.68 -12.90 7.22
N THR A 42 -14.71 -12.94 6.39
CA THR A 42 -16.07 -12.58 6.82
C THR A 42 -16.54 -13.57 7.89
N PHE A 43 -16.14 -13.28 9.12
CA PHE A 43 -16.73 -13.94 10.29
C PHE A 43 -18.02 -13.20 10.62
N ASP A 44 -19.14 -13.92 10.69
CA ASP A 44 -20.30 -13.39 11.36
C ASP A 44 -20.02 -13.28 12.87
N ASP A 45 -20.83 -12.53 13.61
CA ASP A 45 -20.66 -12.32 15.06
C ASP A 45 -20.62 -13.62 15.87
N THR A 46 -20.98 -14.77 15.27
CA THR A 46 -20.96 -16.10 15.88
C THR A 46 -19.67 -16.87 15.63
N THR A 47 -18.84 -16.42 14.69
CA THR A 47 -17.63 -17.11 14.23
C THR A 47 -16.32 -16.35 14.55
N ARG A 48 -16.40 -15.26 15.34
CA ARG A 48 -15.19 -14.54 15.79
C ARG A 48 -14.22 -15.51 16.47
N PRO A 49 -12.94 -15.60 16.04
CA PRO A 49 -11.99 -16.54 16.62
C PRO A 49 -11.80 -16.24 18.10
N ASP A 50 -12.02 -17.21 18.94
CA ASP A 50 -11.62 -17.15 20.35
C ASP A 50 -10.10 -17.45 20.41
N PHE A 51 -9.31 -16.45 20.78
CA PHE A 51 -7.87 -16.58 20.89
C PHE A 51 -7.48 -17.06 22.30
N ALA A 52 -6.60 -18.04 22.35
CA ALA A 52 -6.04 -18.57 23.59
C ALA A 52 -4.57 -18.13 23.83
N ASP A 53 -4.19 -16.97 23.31
CA ASP A 53 -2.87 -16.36 23.45
C ASP A 53 -2.97 -14.90 23.91
N ALA A 54 -1.94 -14.09 23.70
CA ALA A 54 -1.88 -12.68 24.12
C ALA A 54 -3.00 -11.80 23.55
N ARG A 55 -3.79 -12.28 22.59
CA ARG A 55 -4.96 -11.60 22.01
C ARG A 55 -6.25 -11.87 22.79
N HIS A 56 -6.26 -12.84 23.71
CA HIS A 56 -7.46 -13.19 24.49
C HIS A 56 -8.00 -11.97 25.24
N GLY A 57 -9.30 -11.72 25.08
CA GLY A 57 -9.98 -10.60 25.71
C GLY A 57 -9.58 -9.21 25.21
N ARG A 58 -8.82 -9.12 24.11
CA ARG A 58 -8.43 -7.86 23.49
C ARG A 58 -9.11 -7.70 22.13
N ASP A 59 -9.44 -6.47 21.79
CA ASP A 59 -10.05 -6.15 20.48
C ASP A 59 -8.98 -5.99 19.41
N ARG A 60 -8.24 -7.09 19.14
CA ARG A 60 -7.22 -7.15 18.09
C ARG A 60 -7.10 -8.56 17.52
N ILE A 61 -6.69 -8.63 16.26
CA ILE A 61 -6.55 -9.88 15.49
C ILE A 61 -5.08 -10.33 15.44
N PHE A 62 -4.14 -9.37 15.42
CA PHE A 62 -2.73 -9.66 15.23
C PHE A 62 -1.95 -9.63 16.55
N LEU A 63 -0.92 -10.49 16.65
CA LEU A 63 0.11 -10.38 17.66
C LEU A 63 1.09 -9.29 17.26
N THR A 64 1.59 -8.54 18.22
CA THR A 64 2.70 -7.62 17.99
C THR A 64 3.99 -8.37 17.65
N ARG A 65 4.99 -7.69 17.10
CA ARG A 65 6.32 -8.23 16.84
C ARG A 65 6.93 -8.87 18.08
N ASP A 66 6.87 -8.17 19.22
CA ASP A 66 7.45 -8.67 20.48
C ASP A 66 6.71 -9.90 21.00
N GLU A 67 5.39 -9.94 20.88
CA GLU A 67 4.60 -11.12 21.25
C GLU A 67 4.91 -12.32 20.35
N TRP A 68 5.15 -12.11 19.04
CA TRP A 68 5.63 -13.15 18.15
C TRP A 68 7.02 -13.66 18.58
N LEU A 69 7.95 -12.75 18.90
CA LEU A 69 9.27 -13.14 19.38
C LEU A 69 9.19 -13.96 20.68
N ASP A 70 8.26 -13.63 21.56
CA ASP A 70 8.03 -14.39 22.80
C ASP A 70 7.42 -15.78 22.53
N VAL A 71 6.47 -15.90 21.61
CA VAL A 71 5.92 -17.19 21.16
C VAL A 71 7.04 -18.08 20.61
N LEU A 72 7.86 -17.54 19.72
CA LEU A 72 8.94 -18.29 19.07
C LEU A 72 10.03 -18.74 20.07
N ARG A 73 10.40 -17.87 21.02
CA ARG A 73 11.35 -18.21 22.09
C ARG A 73 10.79 -19.28 23.04
N ARG A 74 9.52 -19.17 23.44
CA ARG A 74 8.85 -20.20 24.26
C ARG A 74 8.82 -21.55 23.56
N ALA A 75 8.68 -21.59 22.26
CA ALA A 75 8.74 -22.81 21.47
C ALA A 75 10.18 -23.39 21.31
N GLY A 76 11.18 -22.74 21.89
CA GLY A 76 12.59 -23.18 21.80
C GLY A 76 13.28 -22.79 20.51
N GLY A 77 12.76 -21.77 19.81
CA GLY A 77 13.32 -21.26 18.57
C GLY A 77 14.46 -20.26 18.82
N ALA A 78 15.57 -20.43 18.12
CA ALA A 78 16.64 -19.44 18.02
C ALA A 78 16.31 -18.48 16.90
N ILE A 79 16.06 -17.21 17.23
CA ILE A 79 15.74 -16.17 16.26
C ILE A 79 17.01 -15.80 15.49
N GLU A 80 17.07 -16.13 14.21
CA GLU A 80 18.19 -15.79 13.34
C GLU A 80 17.96 -14.47 12.60
N VAL A 81 16.72 -14.21 12.18
CA VAL A 81 16.33 -12.97 11.51
C VAL A 81 14.97 -12.53 12.00
N CYS A 82 14.83 -11.24 12.26
CA CYS A 82 13.55 -10.57 12.48
C CYS A 82 13.61 -9.20 11.82
N LEU A 83 12.95 -9.05 10.68
CA LEU A 83 12.87 -7.82 9.91
C LEU A 83 11.44 -7.25 9.94
N PRO A 84 11.31 -5.93 9.80
CA PRO A 84 12.37 -4.93 9.71
C PRO A 84 13.05 -4.69 11.06
N ASP A 85 14.30 -4.29 11.00
CA ASP A 85 15.09 -3.90 12.17
C ASP A 85 15.12 -2.37 12.37
N ASP A 86 14.43 -1.63 11.52
CA ASP A 86 14.25 -0.19 11.64
C ASP A 86 12.77 0.22 11.81
N ARG A 87 12.57 1.36 12.48
CA ARG A 87 11.23 1.86 12.81
C ARG A 87 10.42 2.32 11.60
N VAL A 88 11.07 2.66 10.50
CA VAL A 88 10.37 3.14 9.30
C VAL A 88 9.67 1.98 8.61
N MET A 89 10.35 0.86 8.50
CA MET A 89 9.79 -0.35 7.90
C MET A 89 8.77 -1.05 8.81
N GLU A 90 8.89 -0.91 10.13
CA GLU A 90 7.87 -1.38 11.10
C GLU A 90 6.48 -0.78 10.85
N GLN A 91 6.41 0.39 10.22
CA GLN A 91 5.13 1.06 9.92
C GLN A 91 4.29 0.33 8.87
N PHE A 92 4.90 -0.51 8.04
CA PHE A 92 4.16 -1.36 7.11
C PHE A 92 3.39 -2.47 7.80
N GLY A 93 3.59 -2.64 9.10
CA GLY A 93 2.83 -3.58 9.93
C GLY A 93 3.09 -5.05 9.64
N GLN A 94 4.13 -5.37 8.88
CA GLN A 94 4.55 -6.74 8.57
C GLN A 94 5.95 -7.01 9.12
N ALA A 95 6.18 -8.22 9.61
CA ALA A 95 7.50 -8.67 10.03
C ALA A 95 7.83 -10.03 9.41
N VAL A 96 9.09 -10.20 9.04
CA VAL A 96 9.67 -11.45 8.59
C VAL A 96 10.43 -12.07 9.75
N PHE A 97 10.12 -13.31 10.05
CA PHE A 97 10.81 -14.09 11.07
C PHE A 97 11.53 -15.26 10.41
N CYS A 98 12.81 -15.45 10.76
CA CYS A 98 13.55 -16.68 10.50
C CYS A 98 14.00 -17.27 11.83
N VAL A 99 13.56 -18.47 12.13
CA VAL A 99 13.73 -19.12 13.42
C VAL A 99 14.23 -20.53 13.22
N ARG A 100 15.32 -20.90 13.88
CA ARG A 100 15.86 -22.25 13.86
C ARG A 100 15.42 -23.03 15.08
N PHE A 101 14.98 -24.26 14.88
CA PHE A 101 14.56 -25.18 15.94
C PHE A 101 15.48 -26.42 16.01
N GLY A 102 16.02 -26.73 17.18
CA GLY A 102 16.89 -27.86 17.42
C GLY A 102 18.39 -27.52 17.33
N SER A 103 19.21 -28.21 18.11
CA SER A 103 20.66 -28.07 18.08
C SER A 103 21.27 -29.08 17.12
N ASP A 104 22.07 -28.65 16.15
CA ASP A 104 23.52 -28.81 16.09
C ASP A 104 24.03 -28.21 14.80
N ALA A 105 25.09 -27.45 14.93
CA ALA A 105 25.84 -26.91 13.82
C ALA A 105 26.62 -28.06 13.19
N ASP A 106 26.33 -28.34 11.93
CA ASP A 106 27.36 -28.86 11.03
C ASP A 106 26.93 -28.66 9.56
N ASP A 107 27.82 -28.00 8.83
CA ASP A 107 28.03 -27.99 7.37
C ASP A 107 26.81 -27.88 6.44
N VAL A 108 26.40 -26.65 6.16
CA VAL A 108 25.74 -26.34 4.90
C VAL A 108 26.81 -25.85 3.91
N GLN A 109 27.44 -26.76 3.19
CA GLN A 109 28.10 -26.46 1.93
C GLN A 109 27.04 -26.09 0.88
N ASP A 110 27.34 -25.00 0.14
CA ASP A 110 26.48 -24.33 -0.85
C ASP A 110 26.21 -25.20 -2.10
N ASN A 111 25.49 -26.30 -1.96
CA ASN A 111 25.08 -27.12 -3.09
C ASN A 111 23.54 -27.15 -3.21
N GLY A 112 22.97 -26.11 -3.80
CA GLY A 112 21.54 -26.09 -4.16
C GLY A 112 20.65 -25.21 -3.28
N LEU A 113 21.19 -24.37 -2.37
CA LEU A 113 20.40 -23.50 -1.52
C LEU A 113 19.57 -22.49 -2.33
N GLY A 114 20.13 -21.97 -3.44
CA GLY A 114 19.39 -21.08 -4.36
C GLY A 114 18.21 -21.78 -5.02
N GLU A 115 18.40 -22.98 -5.54
CA GLU A 115 17.32 -23.81 -6.12
C GLU A 115 16.30 -24.18 -5.04
N TRP A 116 16.76 -24.60 -3.87
CA TRP A 116 15.91 -24.94 -2.74
C TRP A 116 15.02 -23.76 -2.28
N LEU A 117 15.57 -22.54 -2.28
CA LEU A 117 14.83 -21.31 -1.98
C LEU A 117 13.84 -20.97 -3.08
N SER A 118 14.23 -21.09 -4.36
CA SER A 118 13.36 -20.78 -5.50
C SER A 118 12.15 -21.72 -5.61
N GLU A 119 12.26 -22.95 -5.13
CA GLU A 119 11.13 -23.88 -5.06
C GLU A 119 10.13 -23.55 -3.93
N ARG A 120 10.54 -22.79 -2.92
CA ARG A 120 9.80 -22.60 -1.65
C ARG A 120 9.40 -21.17 -1.36
N LEU A 121 10.05 -20.22 -2.01
CA LEU A 121 9.78 -18.79 -1.85
C LEU A 121 9.26 -18.21 -3.16
N PRO A 122 8.34 -17.24 -3.10
CA PRO A 122 8.04 -16.42 -4.26
C PRO A 122 9.31 -15.78 -4.83
N GLU A 123 9.41 -15.68 -6.14
CA GLU A 123 10.58 -15.17 -6.86
C GLU A 123 11.18 -13.86 -6.28
N PRO A 124 10.38 -12.87 -5.80
CA PRO A 124 10.93 -11.67 -5.18
C PRO A 124 11.57 -11.87 -3.80
N MET A 125 11.39 -13.04 -3.19
CA MET A 125 11.95 -13.39 -1.87
C MET A 125 13.20 -14.27 -1.99
N VAL A 126 13.52 -14.75 -3.17
CA VAL A 126 14.73 -15.51 -3.41
C VAL A 126 15.93 -14.56 -3.47
N PRO A 127 16.95 -14.73 -2.61
CA PRO A 127 18.14 -13.89 -2.69
C PRO A 127 18.80 -14.01 -4.05
N SER A 128 19.04 -12.90 -4.72
CA SER A 128 19.74 -12.88 -6.01
C SER A 128 21.20 -13.36 -5.92
N ARG A 129 21.78 -13.34 -4.72
CA ARG A 129 23.15 -13.81 -4.46
C ARG A 129 23.25 -14.40 -3.06
N LEU A 130 23.82 -15.59 -2.98
CA LEU A 130 24.23 -16.25 -1.75
C LEU A 130 25.77 -16.24 -1.70
N ILE A 131 26.32 -15.68 -0.65
CA ILE A 131 27.77 -15.54 -0.48
C ILE A 131 28.18 -16.29 0.77
N PRO A 132 28.84 -17.44 0.63
CA PRO A 132 29.35 -18.18 1.78
C PRO A 132 30.47 -17.36 2.45
N VAL A 133 30.46 -17.34 3.77
CA VAL A 133 31.50 -16.74 4.60
C VAL A 133 31.90 -17.75 5.68
N ASP A 134 33.20 -17.90 5.92
CA ASP A 134 33.71 -18.83 6.92
C ASP A 134 33.30 -18.44 8.36
N ALA A 135 33.13 -17.13 8.59
CA ALA A 135 32.66 -16.60 9.86
C ALA A 135 32.02 -15.23 9.67
N LEU A 136 30.98 -14.94 10.46
CA LEU A 136 30.37 -13.60 10.49
C LEU A 136 31.30 -12.63 11.23
N PRO A 137 31.72 -11.52 10.60
CA PRO A 137 32.46 -10.49 11.29
C PRO A 137 31.57 -9.83 12.35
N LEU A 138 32.12 -9.61 13.53
CA LEU A 138 31.42 -8.97 14.64
C LEU A 138 32.02 -7.59 14.93
N THR A 139 31.17 -6.64 15.28
CA THR A 139 31.59 -5.34 15.83
C THR A 139 32.17 -5.52 17.23
N ALA A 140 32.83 -4.51 17.77
CA ALA A 140 33.36 -4.51 19.13
C ALA A 140 32.31 -4.83 20.23
N ASN A 141 31.01 -4.63 19.91
CA ASN A 141 29.90 -4.90 20.81
C ASN A 141 29.25 -6.28 20.54
N GLY A 142 29.90 -7.18 19.79
CA GLY A 142 29.41 -8.53 19.52
C GLY A 142 28.25 -8.63 18.51
N LYS A 143 27.90 -7.53 17.81
CA LYS A 143 26.88 -7.54 16.76
C LYS A 143 27.52 -7.84 15.40
N VAL A 144 26.76 -8.45 14.49
CA VAL A 144 27.22 -8.69 13.12
C VAL A 144 27.63 -7.37 12.45
N ASP A 145 28.85 -7.29 11.98
CA ASP A 145 29.36 -6.15 11.24
C ASP A 145 28.92 -6.24 9.77
N ARG A 146 27.80 -5.65 9.47
CA ARG A 146 27.21 -5.60 8.13
C ARG A 146 28.07 -4.83 7.13
N SER A 147 28.80 -3.82 7.60
CA SER A 147 29.71 -3.03 6.76
C SER A 147 30.91 -3.88 6.30
N ALA A 148 31.48 -4.66 7.22
CA ALA A 148 32.53 -5.60 6.90
C ALA A 148 32.05 -6.74 5.98
N LEU A 149 30.81 -7.21 6.14
CA LEU A 149 30.18 -8.16 5.21
C LEU A 149 29.97 -7.56 3.83
N ALA A 150 29.39 -6.36 3.76
CA ALA A 150 29.17 -5.66 2.49
C ALA A 150 30.48 -5.40 1.73
N ALA A 151 31.57 -5.13 2.44
CA ALA A 151 32.89 -4.98 1.84
C ALA A 151 33.48 -6.29 1.27
N ARG A 152 33.01 -7.44 1.75
CA ARG A 152 33.41 -8.78 1.26
C ARG A 152 32.62 -9.25 0.05
N VAL A 153 31.47 -8.60 -0.24
CA VAL A 153 30.69 -8.92 -1.45
C VAL A 153 31.54 -8.60 -2.67
N PRO A 154 31.90 -9.60 -3.51
CA PRO A 154 32.63 -9.29 -4.75
C PRO A 154 31.73 -8.36 -5.58
N ARG A 155 32.22 -7.18 -5.89
CA ARG A 155 31.58 -6.30 -6.88
C ARG A 155 31.73 -7.01 -8.22
N SER A 156 30.73 -7.82 -8.59
CA SER A 156 30.77 -8.48 -9.89
C SER A 156 30.75 -7.38 -10.94
N ARG A 157 31.85 -7.28 -11.65
CA ARG A 157 31.93 -6.46 -12.85
C ARG A 157 30.95 -7.10 -13.84
N PRO A 158 29.95 -6.39 -14.37
CA PRO A 158 29.16 -6.90 -15.48
C PRO A 158 30.13 -7.33 -16.58
N ALA A 159 29.84 -8.44 -17.25
CA ALA A 159 30.55 -8.76 -18.48
C ALA A 159 30.52 -7.53 -19.38
N ALA A 160 31.61 -7.21 -20.04
CA ALA A 160 31.72 -6.00 -20.85
C ALA A 160 30.42 -5.81 -21.67
N ILE A 161 29.74 -4.65 -21.49
CA ILE A 161 28.48 -4.35 -22.16
C ILE A 161 28.72 -4.52 -23.67
N GLY A 162 28.05 -5.49 -24.28
CA GLY A 162 28.15 -5.70 -25.72
C GLY A 162 27.57 -4.49 -26.48
N ALA A 163 28.04 -4.21 -27.68
CA ALA A 163 27.51 -3.09 -28.47
C ALA A 163 26.01 -3.16 -28.71
N SER A 164 25.40 -4.35 -28.66
CA SER A 164 23.97 -4.56 -28.78
C SER A 164 23.18 -4.22 -27.49
N ASP A 165 23.85 -4.11 -26.35
CA ASP A 165 23.24 -3.83 -25.04
C ASP A 165 23.58 -2.42 -24.53
N ALA A 166 24.16 -1.60 -25.37
CA ALA A 166 24.40 -0.18 -25.09
C ALA A 166 23.09 0.63 -25.12
N PRO A 167 22.98 1.69 -24.32
CA PRO A 167 21.80 2.58 -24.34
C PRO A 167 21.57 3.14 -25.75
N HIS A 168 20.31 3.07 -26.23
CA HIS A 168 19.95 3.47 -27.59
C HIS A 168 19.80 4.99 -27.76
N ASP A 169 19.37 5.69 -26.71
CA ASP A 169 19.10 7.12 -26.76
C ASP A 169 19.49 7.85 -25.47
N ASP A 170 19.16 9.12 -25.39
CA ASP A 170 19.50 9.99 -24.27
C ASP A 170 18.78 9.61 -22.98
N LEU A 171 17.51 9.19 -23.07
CA LEU A 171 16.75 8.73 -21.91
C LEU A 171 17.38 7.46 -21.32
N GLU A 172 17.66 6.46 -22.15
CA GLU A 172 18.33 5.24 -21.69
C GLU A 172 19.73 5.51 -21.11
N ARG A 173 20.49 6.46 -21.68
CA ARG A 173 21.79 6.88 -21.11
C ARG A 173 21.64 7.48 -19.72
N ARG A 174 20.64 8.35 -19.51
CA ARG A 174 20.36 8.93 -18.18
C ARG A 174 19.92 7.86 -17.17
N LEU A 175 19.07 6.93 -17.57
CA LEU A 175 18.63 5.81 -16.74
C LEU A 175 19.80 4.90 -16.36
N THR A 176 20.67 4.56 -17.33
CA THR A 176 21.88 3.78 -17.10
C THR A 176 22.79 4.45 -16.07
N ALA A 177 23.01 5.75 -16.18
CA ALA A 177 23.85 6.49 -15.24
C ALA A 177 23.27 6.47 -13.81
N ILE A 178 21.94 6.64 -13.67
CA ILE A 178 21.24 6.60 -12.40
C ILE A 178 21.34 5.20 -11.77
N TRP A 179 21.14 4.14 -12.55
CA TRP A 179 21.24 2.76 -12.06
C TRP A 179 22.68 2.42 -11.64
N ALA A 180 23.67 2.78 -12.47
CA ALA A 180 25.08 2.55 -12.16
C ALA A 180 25.48 3.22 -10.84
N GLU A 181 25.03 4.45 -10.62
CA GLU A 181 25.28 5.18 -9.36
C GLU A 181 24.61 4.51 -8.16
N LEU A 182 23.33 4.15 -8.27
CA LEU A 182 22.57 3.53 -7.17
C LEU A 182 23.09 2.14 -6.81
N LEU A 183 23.47 1.36 -7.80
CA LEU A 183 23.98 0.00 -7.63
C LEU A 183 25.49 -0.05 -7.36
N GLY A 184 26.18 1.09 -7.48
CA GLY A 184 27.63 1.18 -7.31
C GLY A 184 28.43 0.42 -8.40
N LEU A 185 27.93 0.41 -9.65
CA LEU A 185 28.51 -0.29 -10.79
C LEU A 185 29.19 0.68 -11.75
N GLU A 186 30.20 0.22 -12.47
CA GLU A 186 30.89 1.02 -13.49
C GLU A 186 30.10 1.15 -14.81
N GLY A 187 29.12 0.26 -15.02
CA GLY A 187 28.26 0.27 -16.20
C GLY A 187 27.08 -0.71 -16.04
N VAL A 188 25.99 -0.44 -16.74
CA VAL A 188 24.75 -1.23 -16.76
C VAL A 188 24.28 -1.31 -18.20
N GLY A 189 23.95 -2.51 -18.67
CA GLY A 189 23.34 -2.73 -19.98
C GLY A 189 21.86 -2.37 -19.98
N ARG A 190 21.31 -2.10 -21.15
CA ARG A 190 19.89 -1.72 -21.28
C ARG A 190 18.92 -2.88 -20.98
N SER A 191 19.37 -4.12 -21.13
CA SER A 191 18.61 -5.35 -20.86
C SER A 191 18.91 -5.95 -19.49
N ASP A 192 19.84 -5.36 -18.74
CA ASP A 192 20.16 -5.85 -17.40
C ASP A 192 18.98 -5.70 -16.46
N ASP A 193 18.75 -6.75 -15.66
CA ASP A 193 17.71 -6.79 -14.62
C ASP A 193 18.24 -6.12 -13.33
N PHE A 194 17.49 -5.15 -12.83
CA PHE A 194 17.83 -4.37 -11.63
C PHE A 194 18.11 -5.24 -10.40
N PHE A 195 17.29 -6.28 -10.21
CA PHE A 195 17.42 -7.18 -9.07
C PHE A 195 18.60 -8.13 -9.23
N ALA A 196 18.81 -8.64 -10.46
CA ALA A 196 19.96 -9.46 -10.77
C ALA A 196 21.28 -8.72 -10.57
N LEU A 197 21.29 -7.39 -10.75
CA LEU A 197 22.44 -6.53 -10.48
C LEU A 197 22.61 -6.18 -8.98
N GLY A 198 21.71 -6.66 -8.10
CA GLY A 198 21.80 -6.43 -6.66
C GLY A 198 20.86 -5.33 -6.14
N GLY A 199 19.92 -4.88 -6.97
CA GLY A 199 18.86 -3.99 -6.55
C GLY A 199 17.89 -4.66 -5.56
N ASP A 200 17.36 -3.88 -4.66
CA ASP A 200 16.36 -4.31 -3.69
C ASP A 200 15.20 -3.28 -3.60
N SER A 201 14.21 -3.56 -2.76
CA SER A 201 13.04 -2.69 -2.60
C SER A 201 13.40 -1.29 -2.08
N LEU A 202 14.47 -1.15 -1.30
CA LEU A 202 14.95 0.14 -0.82
C LEU A 202 15.62 0.93 -1.93
N LEU A 203 16.41 0.25 -2.77
CA LEU A 203 17.04 0.86 -3.93
C LEU A 203 16.02 1.23 -5.01
N ILE A 204 14.94 0.45 -5.19
CA ILE A 204 13.79 0.87 -6.02
C ILE A 204 13.17 2.16 -5.50
N ALA A 205 13.02 2.28 -4.19
CA ALA A 205 12.50 3.47 -3.58
C ALA A 205 13.38 4.69 -3.89
N ARG A 206 14.69 4.56 -3.75
CA ARG A 206 15.67 5.60 -4.12
C ARG A 206 15.71 5.87 -5.61
N LEU A 207 15.60 4.82 -6.42
CA LEU A 207 15.55 4.94 -7.88
C LEU A 207 14.36 5.81 -8.31
N ALA A 208 13.18 5.51 -7.81
CA ALA A 208 11.98 6.26 -8.18
C ALA A 208 12.06 7.74 -7.75
N GLU A 209 12.61 8.03 -6.56
CA GLU A 209 12.86 9.42 -6.13
C GLU A 209 13.85 10.13 -7.07
N LYS A 210 14.94 9.45 -7.41
CA LYS A 210 15.95 10.01 -8.31
C LYS A 210 15.43 10.21 -9.73
N LEU A 211 14.59 9.30 -10.23
CA LEU A 211 13.91 9.45 -11.51
C LEU A 211 13.03 10.69 -11.55
N ARG A 212 12.21 10.92 -10.53
CA ARG A 212 11.31 12.08 -10.45
C ARG A 212 12.07 13.40 -10.43
N THR A 213 13.22 13.45 -9.76
CA THR A 213 14.00 14.68 -9.61
C THR A 213 14.96 14.94 -10.78
N SER A 214 15.42 13.90 -11.48
CA SER A 214 16.48 14.01 -12.49
C SER A 214 16.06 13.66 -13.91
N VAL A 215 14.88 13.05 -14.09
CA VAL A 215 14.39 12.61 -15.40
C VAL A 215 13.08 13.35 -15.70
N PRO A 216 13.08 14.34 -16.63
CA PRO A 216 11.90 15.15 -16.95
C PRO A 216 10.68 14.29 -17.32
N GLU A 217 10.88 13.19 -18.05
CA GLU A 217 9.85 12.24 -18.45
C GLU A 217 9.20 11.51 -17.27
N ALA A 218 9.87 11.48 -16.12
CA ALA A 218 9.36 10.87 -14.89
C ALA A 218 8.74 11.88 -13.91
N SER A 219 8.96 13.19 -14.11
CA SER A 219 8.57 14.24 -13.15
C SER A 219 7.07 14.31 -12.82
N GLY A 220 6.22 13.85 -13.73
CA GLY A 220 4.77 13.80 -13.53
C GLY A 220 4.20 12.43 -13.20
N ILE A 221 5.04 11.42 -13.04
CA ILE A 221 4.58 10.06 -12.76
C ILE A 221 4.48 9.87 -11.25
N THR A 222 3.33 9.39 -10.79
CA THR A 222 3.18 9.07 -9.38
C THR A 222 4.05 7.87 -9.00
N TRP A 223 4.54 7.85 -7.78
CA TRP A 223 5.32 6.79 -7.19
C TRP A 223 4.65 5.41 -7.34
N GLU A 224 3.34 5.36 -7.10
CA GLU A 224 2.52 4.17 -7.16
C GLU A 224 2.37 3.62 -8.59
N ALA A 225 2.59 4.45 -9.59
CA ALA A 225 2.60 4.02 -10.98
C ALA A 225 3.97 3.46 -11.39
N LEU A 226 5.04 3.98 -10.80
CA LEU A 226 6.40 3.65 -11.18
C LEU A 226 6.89 2.34 -10.53
N ILE A 227 6.59 2.12 -9.24
CA ILE A 227 7.08 0.95 -8.50
C ILE A 227 6.59 -0.39 -9.07
N PRO A 228 5.27 -0.62 -9.29
CA PRO A 228 4.81 -1.90 -9.79
C PRO A 228 5.41 -2.27 -11.15
N GLU A 229 5.67 -1.27 -11.97
CA GLU A 229 6.28 -1.47 -13.28
C GLU A 229 7.76 -1.82 -13.16
N LEU A 230 8.50 -1.08 -12.32
CA LEU A 230 9.89 -1.41 -12.00
C LEU A 230 10.04 -2.81 -11.39
N MET A 231 9.02 -3.27 -10.65
CA MET A 231 9.04 -4.62 -10.08
C MET A 231 8.66 -5.71 -11.08
N SER A 232 7.81 -5.40 -12.05
CA SER A 232 7.35 -6.38 -13.04
C SER A 232 8.26 -6.49 -14.27
N ARG A 233 8.97 -5.40 -14.60
CA ARG A 233 9.86 -5.27 -15.75
C ARG A 233 11.09 -4.47 -15.38
N PRO A 234 12.01 -5.08 -14.65
CA PRO A 234 13.12 -4.35 -14.02
C PRO A 234 14.31 -4.14 -14.97
N THR A 235 14.07 -3.71 -16.21
CA THR A 235 15.13 -3.37 -17.16
C THR A 235 15.10 -1.90 -17.56
N ILE A 236 16.26 -1.34 -17.94
CA ILE A 236 16.35 0.04 -18.43
C ILE A 236 15.49 0.22 -19.69
N MET A 237 15.51 -0.77 -20.58
CA MET A 237 14.74 -0.77 -21.82
C MET A 237 13.23 -0.65 -21.56
N ASP A 238 12.71 -1.45 -20.65
CA ASP A 238 11.29 -1.44 -20.31
C ASP A 238 10.89 -0.15 -19.59
N LEU A 239 11.71 0.29 -18.65
CA LEU A 239 11.51 1.57 -17.94
C LEU A 239 11.51 2.75 -18.91
N ALA A 240 12.47 2.82 -19.84
CA ALA A 240 12.49 3.86 -20.86
C ALA A 240 11.27 3.81 -21.78
N ALA A 241 10.84 2.62 -22.18
CA ALA A 241 9.62 2.45 -22.98
C ALA A 241 8.38 2.95 -22.23
N GLN A 242 8.32 2.73 -20.93
CA GLN A 242 7.25 3.22 -20.08
C GLN A 242 7.28 4.75 -19.94
N LEU A 243 8.43 5.34 -19.65
CA LEU A 243 8.59 6.78 -19.52
C LEU A 243 8.23 7.50 -20.83
N ARG A 244 8.56 6.92 -21.98
CA ARG A 244 8.13 7.46 -23.30
C ARG A 244 6.61 7.39 -23.51
N ARG A 245 5.94 6.34 -22.99
CA ARG A 245 4.47 6.24 -23.01
C ARG A 245 3.83 7.22 -22.05
N ALA A 246 4.53 7.63 -21.01
CA ALA A 246 4.06 8.62 -20.05
C ALA A 246 3.97 10.05 -20.62
N ASP A 247 4.54 10.32 -21.79
CA ASP A 247 4.26 11.53 -22.58
C ASP A 247 2.79 11.63 -23.03
N SER A 248 2.02 10.54 -22.96
CA SER A 248 0.56 10.52 -23.02
C SER A 248 0.01 9.66 -21.87
N PRO A 249 0.07 10.14 -20.64
CA PRO A 249 -0.37 9.37 -19.47
C PRO A 249 -1.87 9.12 -19.59
N GLN A 250 -2.23 7.83 -19.66
CA GLN A 250 -3.63 7.40 -19.70
C GLN A 250 -4.11 7.06 -18.30
N PRO A 251 -5.32 7.51 -17.91
CA PRO A 251 -5.90 7.16 -16.62
C PRO A 251 -6.17 5.65 -16.46
N LEU A 252 -6.38 4.94 -17.58
CA LEU A 252 -6.69 3.50 -17.60
C LEU A 252 -5.41 2.68 -17.78
N ARG A 253 -5.17 1.75 -16.85
CA ARG A 253 -3.99 0.88 -16.83
C ARG A 253 -4.39 -0.58 -16.74
N VAL A 254 -3.67 -1.48 -17.42
CA VAL A 254 -3.80 -2.92 -17.26
C VAL A 254 -2.94 -3.34 -16.07
N LEU A 255 -3.57 -3.83 -15.02
CA LEU A 255 -2.90 -4.31 -13.81
C LEU A 255 -2.56 -5.79 -13.91
N ARG A 256 -3.41 -6.56 -14.58
CA ARG A 256 -3.21 -8.00 -14.81
C ARG A 256 -4.01 -8.50 -16.01
N GLY A 257 -3.45 -9.48 -16.75
CA GLY A 257 -4.08 -10.08 -17.91
C GLY A 257 -4.03 -9.22 -19.18
N THR A 258 -4.64 -9.72 -20.25
CA THR A 258 -4.73 -9.01 -21.52
C THR A 258 -6.17 -8.58 -21.80
N SER A 259 -6.37 -7.31 -22.09
CA SER A 259 -7.70 -6.72 -22.35
C SER A 259 -8.24 -7.02 -23.77
N ALA A 260 -7.41 -7.51 -24.68
CA ALA A 260 -7.72 -7.50 -26.12
C ALA A 260 -8.80 -8.49 -26.57
N THR A 261 -9.07 -9.56 -25.81
CA THR A 261 -9.99 -10.64 -26.23
C THR A 261 -11.00 -11.06 -25.17
N SER A 262 -11.07 -10.34 -24.05
CA SER A 262 -11.90 -10.75 -22.92
C SER A 262 -13.36 -10.28 -23.10
N GLU A 263 -14.30 -11.19 -22.81
CA GLU A 263 -15.74 -10.92 -22.82
C GLU A 263 -16.19 -9.97 -21.70
N ARG A 264 -15.34 -9.70 -20.70
CA ARG A 264 -15.63 -8.80 -19.56
C ARG A 264 -14.33 -8.26 -18.97
N ARG A 265 -14.44 -7.15 -18.23
CA ARG A 265 -13.31 -6.47 -17.58
C ARG A 265 -13.65 -6.17 -16.12
N ARG A 266 -12.68 -6.33 -15.23
CA ARG A 266 -12.77 -5.87 -13.85
C ARG A 266 -11.98 -4.59 -13.71
N VAL A 267 -12.56 -3.55 -13.12
CA VAL A 267 -11.99 -2.21 -13.08
C VAL A 267 -11.95 -1.71 -11.64
N LEU A 268 -10.77 -1.45 -11.12
CA LEU A 268 -10.54 -0.77 -9.84
C LEU A 268 -10.52 0.74 -10.06
N VAL A 269 -11.25 1.49 -9.26
CA VAL A 269 -11.26 2.95 -9.28
C VAL A 269 -10.49 3.49 -8.08
N HIS A 270 -9.50 4.37 -8.31
CA HIS A 270 -8.65 4.93 -7.27
C HIS A 270 -9.43 5.51 -6.10
N ASP A 271 -8.84 5.51 -4.93
CA ASP A 271 -9.39 6.11 -3.72
C ASP A 271 -9.07 7.62 -3.59
N GLY A 272 -9.35 8.20 -2.45
CA GLY A 272 -9.07 9.61 -2.16
C GLY A 272 -7.58 9.98 -2.08
N SER A 273 -6.67 9.02 -2.20
CA SER A 273 -5.24 9.29 -2.38
C SER A 273 -4.86 9.51 -3.85
N ALA A 274 -5.81 9.44 -4.76
CA ALA A 274 -5.63 9.48 -6.21
C ALA A 274 -4.78 8.29 -6.74
N THR A 275 -4.71 7.17 -5.99
CA THR A 275 -3.87 6.02 -6.31
C THR A 275 -4.63 4.70 -6.23
N LEU A 276 -4.03 3.63 -6.75
CA LEU A 276 -4.54 2.26 -6.63
C LEU A 276 -3.86 1.47 -5.49
N LEU A 277 -3.02 2.13 -4.69
CA LEU A 277 -2.22 1.50 -3.65
C LEU A 277 -3.06 0.72 -2.61
N PRO A 278 -4.24 1.20 -2.17
CA PRO A 278 -5.09 0.46 -1.24
C PRO A 278 -5.52 -0.91 -1.75
N TYR A 279 -5.53 -1.12 -3.06
CA TYR A 279 -5.91 -2.40 -3.67
C TYR A 279 -4.75 -3.39 -3.81
N ARG A 280 -3.53 -3.07 -3.38
CA ARG A 280 -2.35 -3.92 -3.59
C ARG A 280 -2.57 -5.36 -3.15
N SER A 281 -3.09 -5.57 -1.95
CA SER A 281 -3.37 -6.91 -1.42
C SER A 281 -4.49 -7.61 -2.20
N LEU A 282 -5.53 -6.87 -2.58
CA LEU A 282 -6.62 -7.37 -3.42
C LEU A 282 -6.09 -7.78 -4.80
N ILE A 283 -5.27 -6.95 -5.43
CA ILE A 283 -4.64 -7.25 -6.73
C ILE A 283 -3.78 -8.51 -6.65
N ALA A 284 -3.02 -8.67 -5.57
CA ALA A 284 -2.17 -9.84 -5.36
C ALA A 284 -2.98 -11.13 -5.14
N SER A 285 -4.10 -11.06 -4.41
CA SER A 285 -4.93 -12.21 -4.06
C SER A 285 -5.94 -12.62 -5.13
N LEU A 286 -6.29 -11.72 -6.06
CA LEU A 286 -7.25 -12.03 -7.12
C LEU A 286 -6.63 -12.99 -8.14
N VAL A 287 -7.03 -14.26 -8.07
CA VAL A 287 -6.73 -15.27 -9.10
C VAL A 287 -7.91 -15.30 -10.07
N SER A 288 -7.75 -14.77 -11.28
CA SER A 288 -8.83 -14.74 -12.27
C SER A 288 -8.28 -14.54 -13.67
N ASP A 289 -8.90 -15.22 -14.65
CA ASP A 289 -8.64 -15.02 -16.09
C ASP A 289 -9.26 -13.72 -16.63
N THR A 290 -10.10 -13.04 -15.83
CA THR A 290 -10.70 -11.77 -16.20
C THR A 290 -9.64 -10.67 -16.07
N PRO A 291 -9.40 -9.86 -17.12
CA PRO A 291 -8.48 -8.75 -17.06
C PRO A 291 -8.83 -7.78 -15.93
N LEU A 292 -7.82 -7.42 -15.18
CA LEU A 292 -7.91 -6.44 -14.10
C LEU A 292 -7.31 -5.14 -14.59
N LEU A 293 -8.14 -4.12 -14.63
CA LEU A 293 -7.77 -2.75 -15.02
C LEU A 293 -7.82 -1.84 -13.80
N GLY A 294 -7.06 -0.77 -13.83
CA GLY A 294 -7.08 0.28 -12.82
C GLY A 294 -7.33 1.64 -13.45
N LEU A 295 -8.17 2.42 -12.81
CA LEU A 295 -8.42 3.82 -13.14
C LEU A 295 -7.82 4.70 -12.04
N ALA A 296 -6.89 5.55 -12.42
CA ALA A 296 -6.29 6.55 -11.54
C ALA A 296 -5.82 7.74 -12.37
N PRO A 297 -5.81 8.96 -11.80
CA PRO A 297 -5.27 10.13 -12.47
C PRO A 297 -3.81 9.86 -12.90
N PRO A 298 -3.45 10.18 -14.13
CA PRO A 298 -2.09 9.94 -14.60
C PRO A 298 -1.07 10.90 -13.98
N ARG A 299 -1.51 12.12 -13.68
CA ARG A 299 -0.72 13.18 -13.05
C ARG A 299 -1.47 13.74 -11.86
N LEU A 300 -0.74 14.00 -10.80
CA LEU A 300 -1.33 14.52 -9.57
C LEU A 300 -1.75 15.99 -9.73
N ASP A 301 -0.99 16.77 -10.50
CA ASP A 301 -1.32 18.17 -10.79
C ASP A 301 -2.65 18.31 -11.54
N ASP A 302 -2.92 17.42 -12.51
CA ASP A 302 -4.18 17.39 -13.23
C ASP A 302 -5.35 17.07 -12.29
N TYR A 303 -5.13 16.14 -11.35
CA TYR A 303 -6.11 15.80 -10.32
C TYR A 303 -6.41 16.98 -9.39
N LEU A 304 -5.38 17.65 -8.90
CA LEU A 304 -5.51 18.83 -8.03
C LEU A 304 -6.09 20.05 -8.75
N ALA A 305 -5.97 20.12 -10.07
CA ALA A 305 -6.57 21.19 -10.88
C ALA A 305 -8.07 20.97 -11.15
N CYS A 306 -8.61 19.75 -10.92
CA CYS A 306 -10.03 19.47 -11.08
C CYS A 306 -10.85 20.28 -10.06
N PRO A 307 -11.94 20.97 -10.44
CA PRO A 307 -12.82 21.63 -9.47
C PRO A 307 -13.41 20.63 -8.48
N THR A 308 -13.32 20.93 -7.19
CA THR A 308 -13.82 20.02 -6.13
C THR A 308 -15.32 19.76 -6.22
N GLU A 309 -16.11 20.74 -6.69
CA GLU A 309 -17.56 20.64 -6.87
C GLU A 309 -17.95 19.56 -7.88
N THR A 310 -17.11 19.31 -8.84
CA THR A 310 -17.34 18.33 -9.91
C THR A 310 -16.33 17.18 -9.88
N LEU A 311 -15.47 17.09 -8.88
CA LEU A 311 -14.37 16.13 -8.84
C LEU A 311 -14.85 14.70 -9.10
N VAL A 312 -15.82 14.20 -8.31
CA VAL A 312 -16.34 12.84 -8.44
C VAL A 312 -17.03 12.60 -9.79
N THR A 313 -17.87 13.53 -10.21
CA THR A 313 -18.64 13.41 -11.46
C THR A 313 -17.78 13.66 -12.70
N GLY A 314 -16.78 14.54 -12.60
CA GLY A 314 -15.84 14.85 -13.67
C GLY A 314 -14.95 13.65 -13.98
N LEU A 315 -14.32 13.08 -12.95
CA LEU A 315 -13.53 11.86 -13.08
C LEU A 315 -14.36 10.70 -13.65
N ALA A 316 -15.60 10.55 -13.18
CA ALA A 316 -16.47 9.49 -13.67
C ALA A 316 -16.78 9.64 -15.18
N ARG A 317 -16.98 10.86 -15.68
CA ARG A 317 -17.20 11.12 -17.13
C ARG A 317 -15.94 10.82 -17.94
N GLU A 318 -14.80 11.29 -17.49
CA GLU A 318 -13.51 11.01 -18.13
C GLU A 318 -13.25 9.51 -18.23
N TYR A 319 -13.44 8.79 -17.12
CA TYR A 319 -13.25 7.34 -17.06
C TYR A 319 -14.29 6.58 -17.91
N ALA A 320 -15.51 7.10 -18.01
CA ALA A 320 -16.52 6.52 -18.88
C ALA A 320 -16.15 6.61 -20.35
N GLU A 321 -15.46 7.66 -20.78
CA GLU A 321 -14.97 7.79 -22.15
C GLU A 321 -13.98 6.70 -22.52
N LEU A 322 -13.14 6.31 -21.59
CA LEU A 322 -12.13 5.25 -21.77
C LEU A 322 -12.73 3.83 -21.81
N LEU A 323 -13.89 3.65 -21.21
CA LEU A 323 -14.54 2.35 -21.07
C LEU A 323 -15.75 2.14 -21.98
N ALA A 324 -16.31 3.23 -22.54
CA ALA A 324 -17.51 3.19 -23.35
C ALA A 324 -17.33 2.32 -24.61
N GLY A 325 -18.41 1.65 -25.01
CA GLY A 325 -18.41 0.79 -26.22
C GLY A 325 -17.58 -0.49 -26.10
N GLY A 326 -16.95 -0.75 -24.97
CA GLY A 326 -16.18 -1.95 -24.69
C GLY A 326 -16.99 -3.07 -24.04
N PRO A 327 -16.33 -4.19 -23.68
CA PRO A 327 -16.97 -5.31 -22.99
C PRO A 327 -17.63 -4.89 -21.66
N PRO A 328 -18.58 -5.71 -21.13
CA PRO A 328 -19.18 -5.52 -19.82
C PRO A 328 -18.13 -5.33 -18.72
N VAL A 329 -18.45 -4.47 -17.74
CA VAL A 329 -17.52 -4.13 -16.66
C VAL A 329 -18.04 -4.55 -15.29
N GLU A 330 -17.12 -5.01 -14.45
CA GLU A 330 -17.28 -5.09 -13.00
C GLU A 330 -16.50 -3.93 -12.39
N LEU A 331 -17.16 -3.02 -11.69
CA LEU A 331 -16.52 -1.87 -11.05
C LEU A 331 -16.31 -2.13 -9.57
N ILE A 332 -15.13 -1.80 -9.09
CA ILE A 332 -14.78 -1.89 -7.66
C ILE A 332 -14.20 -0.56 -7.22
N GLY A 333 -14.81 0.04 -6.21
CA GLY A 333 -14.35 1.32 -5.67
C GLY A 333 -14.26 1.29 -4.14
N TYR A 334 -13.14 1.77 -3.61
CA TYR A 334 -12.88 1.92 -2.19
C TYR A 334 -12.88 3.39 -1.78
N CYS A 335 -13.47 3.71 -0.64
CA CYS A 335 -13.55 5.07 -0.10
C CYS A 335 -14.16 6.04 -1.13
N MET A 336 -13.48 7.13 -1.50
CA MET A 336 -13.91 8.03 -2.59
C MET A 336 -14.07 7.28 -3.92
N GLY A 337 -13.24 6.26 -4.17
CA GLY A 337 -13.33 5.43 -5.38
C GLY A 337 -14.66 4.74 -5.55
N GLY A 338 -15.36 4.39 -4.46
CA GLY A 338 -16.71 3.84 -4.51
C GLY A 338 -17.74 4.86 -4.99
N MET A 339 -17.57 6.13 -4.63
CA MET A 339 -18.43 7.23 -5.11
C MET A 339 -18.20 7.49 -6.59
N THR A 340 -16.94 7.55 -6.99
CA THR A 340 -16.54 7.70 -8.40
C THR A 340 -17.00 6.51 -9.24
N ALA A 341 -16.90 5.27 -8.72
CA ALA A 341 -17.38 4.06 -9.38
C ALA A 341 -18.91 4.07 -9.56
N LEU A 342 -19.66 4.61 -8.60
CA LEU A 342 -21.12 4.77 -8.70
C LEU A 342 -21.49 5.74 -9.82
N GLU A 343 -20.86 6.91 -9.88
CA GLU A 343 -21.08 7.86 -10.99
C GLU A 343 -20.61 7.29 -12.33
N LEU A 344 -19.48 6.59 -12.34
CA LEU A 344 -18.97 5.89 -13.52
C LEU A 344 -19.97 4.85 -14.03
N ALA A 345 -20.57 4.07 -13.11
CA ALA A 345 -21.60 3.11 -13.49
C ALA A 345 -22.81 3.78 -14.15
N ARG A 346 -23.25 4.95 -13.66
CA ARG A 346 -24.32 5.74 -14.27
C ARG A 346 -23.95 6.20 -15.69
N GLU A 347 -22.76 6.78 -15.83
CA GLU A 347 -22.28 7.28 -17.11
C GLU A 347 -22.12 6.15 -18.14
N LEU A 348 -21.59 5.01 -17.75
CA LEU A 348 -21.45 3.85 -18.61
C LEU A 348 -22.81 3.31 -19.07
N ARG A 349 -23.78 3.21 -18.17
CA ARG A 349 -25.15 2.79 -18.53
C ARG A 349 -25.82 3.76 -19.48
N ARG A 350 -25.67 5.09 -19.27
CA ARG A 350 -26.17 6.12 -20.19
C ARG A 350 -25.56 5.98 -21.59
N ARG A 351 -24.31 5.54 -21.67
CA ARG A 351 -23.55 5.31 -22.91
C ARG A 351 -23.75 3.91 -23.49
N GLY A 352 -24.65 3.10 -22.92
CA GLY A 352 -24.97 1.76 -23.39
C GLY A 352 -23.95 0.67 -23.04
N THR A 353 -22.98 0.94 -22.17
CA THR A 353 -22.03 -0.06 -21.69
C THR A 353 -22.63 -0.80 -20.50
N HIS A 354 -22.63 -2.12 -20.55
CA HIS A 354 -23.22 -2.97 -19.52
C HIS A 354 -22.34 -3.01 -18.26
N VAL A 355 -22.87 -2.55 -17.13
CA VAL A 355 -22.26 -2.67 -15.80
C VAL A 355 -22.83 -3.92 -15.15
N GLN A 356 -22.03 -4.99 -15.08
CA GLN A 356 -22.43 -6.29 -14.57
C GLN A 356 -22.49 -6.30 -13.04
N ARG A 357 -21.49 -5.69 -12.39
CA ARG A 357 -21.39 -5.55 -10.92
C ARG A 357 -20.82 -4.19 -10.56
N LEU A 358 -21.28 -3.65 -9.46
CA LEU A 358 -20.71 -2.49 -8.79
C LEU A 358 -20.47 -2.84 -7.34
N ILE A 359 -19.21 -2.88 -6.92
CA ILE A 359 -18.79 -3.17 -5.56
C ILE A 359 -18.23 -1.88 -4.95
N VAL A 360 -18.84 -1.43 -3.88
CA VAL A 360 -18.48 -0.21 -3.14
C VAL A 360 -17.98 -0.60 -1.76
N ILE A 361 -16.75 -0.27 -1.45
CA ILE A 361 -16.06 -0.70 -0.23
C ILE A 361 -15.76 0.50 0.64
N GLY A 362 -16.21 0.50 1.90
CA GLY A 362 -15.86 1.50 2.91
C GLY A 362 -16.08 2.95 2.47
N SER A 363 -17.09 3.19 1.64
CA SER A 363 -17.41 4.52 1.13
C SER A 363 -18.45 5.18 2.02
N HIS A 364 -18.06 6.29 2.64
CA HIS A 364 -18.93 7.04 3.55
C HIS A 364 -19.08 8.48 3.06
N ARG A 365 -20.30 8.93 2.95
CA ARG A 365 -20.59 10.34 2.68
C ARG A 365 -20.42 11.14 3.97
N VAL A 366 -19.68 12.24 3.88
CA VAL A 366 -19.62 13.27 4.93
C VAL A 366 -20.61 14.36 4.52
N PRO A 367 -21.80 14.47 5.18
CA PRO A 367 -22.89 15.32 4.72
C PRO A 367 -22.73 16.80 5.13
N TYR A 368 -21.59 17.22 5.66
CA TYR A 368 -21.33 18.54 6.18
C TYR A 368 -19.94 19.06 5.79
N LEU A 369 -19.78 20.38 5.76
CA LEU A 369 -18.50 21.01 5.47
C LEU A 369 -17.57 20.92 6.68
N VAL A 370 -16.28 20.71 6.36
CA VAL A 370 -15.17 20.70 7.33
C VAL A 370 -14.22 21.83 6.94
N GLU A 371 -14.19 22.88 7.74
CA GLU A 371 -13.28 24.02 7.58
C GLU A 371 -12.13 23.98 8.59
N GLU A 372 -12.15 23.00 9.52
CA GLU A 372 -11.12 22.80 10.54
C GLU A 372 -9.94 21.99 9.99
N PRO A 373 -8.78 22.64 9.71
CA PRO A 373 -7.61 21.95 9.15
C PRO A 373 -7.08 20.84 10.06
N GLY A 374 -7.19 21.03 11.38
CA GLY A 374 -6.75 20.04 12.36
C GLY A 374 -7.52 18.72 12.27
N LEU A 375 -8.81 18.75 11.89
CA LEU A 375 -9.58 17.55 11.66
C LEU A 375 -9.10 16.79 10.41
N VAL A 376 -8.71 17.53 9.38
CA VAL A 376 -8.16 16.95 8.15
C VAL A 376 -6.80 16.30 8.43
N GLU A 377 -5.91 16.99 9.14
CA GLU A 377 -4.61 16.45 9.57
C GLU A 377 -4.80 15.22 10.48
N TYR A 378 -5.76 15.27 11.42
CA TYR A 378 -6.12 14.13 12.27
C TYR A 378 -6.62 12.93 11.46
N GLY A 379 -7.55 13.15 10.54
CA GLY A 379 -8.08 12.11 9.67
C GLY A 379 -6.97 11.49 8.80
N TYR A 380 -6.10 12.31 8.24
CA TYR A 380 -4.95 11.86 7.46
C TYR A 380 -4.00 10.99 8.29
N ALA A 381 -3.65 11.43 9.49
CA ALA A 381 -2.79 10.66 10.39
C ALA A 381 -3.42 9.29 10.77
N ARG A 382 -4.72 9.29 11.08
CA ARG A 382 -5.46 8.06 11.40
C ARG A 382 -5.49 7.07 10.23
N LEU A 383 -5.77 7.55 9.02
CA LEU A 383 -5.81 6.71 7.81
C LEU A 383 -4.43 6.15 7.44
N ARG A 384 -3.36 6.85 7.78
CA ARG A 384 -1.98 6.39 7.57
C ARG A 384 -1.46 5.50 8.70
N GLY A 385 -2.25 5.25 9.74
CA GLY A 385 -1.85 4.45 10.89
C GLY A 385 -0.75 5.10 11.74
N ILE A 386 -0.63 6.43 11.69
CA ILE A 386 0.32 7.17 12.51
C ILE A 386 -0.13 7.09 13.97
N ASP A 387 0.81 6.82 14.87
CA ASP A 387 0.52 6.85 16.30
C ASP A 387 0.16 8.30 16.73
N PRO A 388 -1.08 8.54 17.16
CA PRO A 388 -1.50 9.89 17.54
C PRO A 388 -0.62 10.48 18.64
N THR A 389 -0.17 9.67 19.62
CA THR A 389 0.64 10.14 20.74
C THR A 389 2.00 10.68 20.31
N ALA A 390 2.60 10.03 19.30
CA ALA A 390 3.92 10.40 18.79
C ALA A 390 3.93 11.78 18.10
N VAL A 391 2.76 12.28 17.69
CA VAL A 391 2.62 13.58 17.02
C VAL A 391 1.76 14.57 17.79
N GLY A 392 1.37 14.25 19.03
CA GLY A 392 0.58 15.13 19.88
C GLY A 392 -0.91 15.21 19.51
N LEU A 393 -1.41 14.25 18.75
CA LEU A 393 -2.83 14.14 18.39
C LEU A 393 -3.61 13.37 19.46
N PRO A 394 -4.95 13.59 19.58
CA PRO A 394 -5.80 12.83 20.49
C PRO A 394 -5.80 11.34 20.16
N THR A 395 -5.72 10.51 21.19
CA THR A 395 -5.84 9.04 21.05
C THR A 395 -7.27 8.56 20.97
N ASP A 396 -8.19 9.28 21.62
CA ASP A 396 -9.61 8.94 21.64
C ASP A 396 -10.37 9.58 20.45
N PRO A 397 -10.74 8.79 19.44
CA PRO A 397 -11.52 9.30 18.32
C PRO A 397 -12.96 9.70 18.75
N GLY A 398 -13.47 9.15 19.86
CA GLY A 398 -14.76 9.51 20.40
C GLY A 398 -14.81 10.95 20.93
N ALA A 399 -13.74 11.39 21.58
CA ALA A 399 -13.62 12.79 22.05
C ALA A 399 -13.62 13.77 20.87
N VAL A 400 -12.87 13.45 19.79
CA VAL A 400 -12.88 14.27 18.57
C VAL A 400 -14.29 14.28 17.95
N GLY A 401 -14.94 13.12 17.86
CA GLY A 401 -16.30 13.00 17.33
C GLY A 401 -17.34 13.76 18.13
N HIS A 402 -17.16 13.85 19.46
CA HIS A 402 -18.03 14.65 20.34
C HIS A 402 -17.97 16.14 19.97
N GLU A 403 -16.77 16.70 19.84
CA GLU A 403 -16.59 18.10 19.46
C GLU A 403 -17.08 18.39 18.03
N VAL A 404 -16.85 17.46 17.09
CA VAL A 404 -17.40 17.57 15.74
C VAL A 404 -18.93 17.63 15.81
N ARG A 405 -19.59 16.76 16.58
CA ARG A 405 -21.04 16.78 16.77
C ARG A 405 -21.52 18.08 17.37
N ALA A 406 -20.86 18.57 18.41
CA ALA A 406 -21.21 19.83 19.04
C ALA A 406 -21.03 21.03 18.07
N ALA A 407 -20.05 20.98 17.17
CA ALA A 407 -19.90 22.00 16.13
C ALA A 407 -21.03 21.93 15.11
N LEU A 408 -21.40 20.73 14.67
CA LEU A 408 -22.52 20.50 13.74
C LEU A 408 -23.87 20.95 14.31
N ASP A 409 -24.15 20.65 15.57
CA ASP A 409 -25.38 21.07 16.24
C ASP A 409 -25.48 22.58 16.34
N ARG A 410 -24.34 23.30 16.50
CA ARG A 410 -24.32 24.76 16.61
C ARG A 410 -24.32 25.49 15.26
N HIS A 411 -23.63 24.93 14.24
CA HIS A 411 -23.29 25.67 13.03
C HIS A 411 -23.73 24.96 11.73
N GLY A 412 -24.10 23.68 11.78
CA GLY A 412 -24.39 22.86 10.60
C GLY A 412 -23.13 22.49 9.79
N LEU A 413 -21.96 22.89 10.24
CA LEU A 413 -20.66 22.60 9.65
C LEU A 413 -19.59 22.54 10.76
N VAL A 414 -18.35 22.18 10.43
CA VAL A 414 -17.22 22.18 11.37
C VAL A 414 -16.30 23.37 11.05
N PRO A 415 -16.54 24.55 11.64
CA PRO A 415 -15.76 25.72 11.36
C PRO A 415 -14.37 25.65 12.01
N LYS A 416 -13.46 26.49 11.54
CA LYS A 416 -12.13 26.63 12.10
C LYS A 416 -12.20 27.02 13.58
N GLY A 417 -11.38 26.39 14.42
CA GLY A 417 -11.32 26.61 15.88
C GLY A 417 -12.38 25.84 16.67
N SER A 418 -13.25 25.06 16.01
CA SER A 418 -14.28 24.29 16.72
C SER A 418 -13.73 23.09 17.48
N LEU A 419 -12.50 22.66 17.21
CA LEU A 419 -11.85 21.52 17.85
C LEU A 419 -10.71 21.91 18.78
N ASP A 420 -10.58 23.19 19.16
CA ASP A 420 -9.51 23.69 20.04
C ASP A 420 -9.49 22.96 21.40
N ALA A 421 -10.63 22.50 21.89
CA ALA A 421 -10.72 21.75 23.14
C ALA A 421 -9.96 20.41 23.10
N VAL A 422 -9.93 19.74 21.93
CA VAL A 422 -9.31 18.42 21.77
C VAL A 422 -8.04 18.45 20.92
N LEU A 423 -7.89 19.42 20.03
CA LEU A 423 -6.73 19.59 19.16
C LEU A 423 -5.83 20.76 19.55
N GLY A 424 -6.19 21.55 20.59
CA GLY A 424 -5.51 22.79 20.90
C GLY A 424 -4.01 22.63 21.19
N SER A 425 -3.60 21.58 21.89
CA SER A 425 -2.18 21.29 22.12
C SER A 425 -1.42 20.96 20.82
N TYR A 426 -2.04 20.22 19.90
CA TYR A 426 -1.49 19.93 18.58
C TYR A 426 -1.44 21.20 17.71
N LEU A 427 -2.51 21.96 17.69
CA LEU A 427 -2.64 23.19 16.90
C LEU A 427 -1.78 24.35 17.42
N ALA A 428 -1.35 24.31 18.70
CA ALA A 428 -0.42 25.29 19.26
C ALA A 428 0.97 25.22 18.62
N ALA A 429 1.37 24.07 18.09
CA ALA A 429 2.59 23.94 17.30
C ALA A 429 2.41 24.60 15.92
N THR A 430 3.50 25.14 15.38
CA THR A 430 3.48 25.69 14.02
C THR A 430 3.19 24.60 13.01
N ARG A 431 2.65 24.98 11.83
CA ARG A 431 2.38 24.01 10.76
C ARG A 431 3.63 23.21 10.39
N THR A 432 4.80 23.87 10.33
CA THR A 432 6.07 23.21 10.01
C THR A 432 6.46 22.16 11.06
N GLU A 433 6.30 22.46 12.34
CA GLU A 433 6.57 21.50 13.43
C GLU A 433 5.62 20.30 13.35
N ARG A 434 4.33 20.51 13.13
CA ARG A 434 3.35 19.43 12.96
C ARG A 434 3.67 18.54 11.77
N LEU A 435 3.97 19.15 10.62
CA LEU A 435 4.36 18.39 9.41
C LEU A 435 5.68 17.65 9.60
N SER A 436 6.65 18.22 10.31
CA SER A 436 7.91 17.55 10.63
C SER A 436 7.70 16.32 11.53
N ALA A 437 6.82 16.44 12.53
CA ALA A 437 6.46 15.32 13.38
C ALA A 437 5.78 14.19 12.60
N LEU A 438 4.81 14.52 11.75
CA LEU A 438 4.13 13.58 10.87
C LEU A 438 5.09 12.93 9.86
N ALA A 439 5.99 13.71 9.27
CA ALA A 439 7.00 13.23 8.33
C ALA A 439 7.95 12.21 8.99
N THR A 440 8.39 12.50 10.21
CA THR A 440 9.24 11.59 10.99
C THR A 440 8.57 10.25 11.24
N GLN A 441 7.27 10.25 11.53
CA GLN A 441 6.51 9.02 11.78
C GLN A 441 6.22 8.21 10.50
N THR A 442 6.12 8.87 9.35
CA THR A 442 5.82 8.21 8.06
C THR A 442 7.06 7.88 7.24
N GLY A 443 8.24 8.37 7.63
CA GLY A 443 9.46 8.26 6.84
C GLY A 443 9.44 9.09 5.54
N ASN A 444 8.47 9.99 5.40
CA ASN A 444 8.34 10.87 4.25
C ASN A 444 9.16 12.15 4.44
N THR A 445 9.47 12.83 3.33
CA THR A 445 9.90 14.23 3.41
C THR A 445 8.71 15.13 3.72
N ILE A 446 8.97 16.34 4.22
CA ILE A 446 7.91 17.34 4.48
C ILE A 446 7.14 17.64 3.18
N GLU A 447 7.84 17.75 2.05
CA GLU A 447 7.25 18.00 0.74
C GLU A 447 6.30 16.86 0.30
N GLN A 448 6.70 15.61 0.46
CA GLN A 448 5.84 14.43 0.18
C GLN A 448 4.59 14.42 1.07
N LEU A 449 4.76 14.79 2.33
CA LEU A 449 3.66 14.87 3.27
C LEU A 449 2.69 16.01 2.90
N GLU A 450 3.22 17.19 2.53
CA GLU A 450 2.41 18.33 2.08
C GLU A 450 1.61 17.98 0.82
N GLN A 451 2.24 17.32 -0.13
CA GLN A 451 1.58 16.82 -1.33
C GLN A 451 0.47 15.81 -0.99
N GLY A 452 0.76 14.84 -0.10
CA GLY A 452 -0.24 13.88 0.36
C GLY A 452 -1.42 14.53 1.07
N LEU A 453 -1.18 15.51 1.92
CA LEU A 453 -2.22 16.29 2.60
C LEU A 453 -3.03 17.15 1.63
N ALA A 454 -2.38 17.75 0.62
CA ALA A 454 -3.08 18.52 -0.42
C ALA A 454 -4.07 17.64 -1.19
N VAL A 455 -3.62 16.45 -1.61
CA VAL A 455 -4.49 15.46 -2.29
C VAL A 455 -5.63 15.02 -1.39
N PHE A 456 -5.32 14.69 -0.14
CA PHE A 456 -6.33 14.24 0.82
C PHE A 456 -7.38 15.32 1.09
N THR A 457 -6.94 16.57 1.28
CA THR A 457 -7.84 17.72 1.48
C THR A 457 -8.72 17.94 0.25
N HIS A 458 -8.14 17.92 -0.94
CA HIS A 458 -8.85 18.07 -2.21
C HIS A 458 -9.93 16.99 -2.36
N SER A 459 -9.59 15.75 -2.11
CA SER A 459 -10.49 14.59 -2.19
C SER A 459 -11.63 14.69 -1.19
N ILE A 460 -11.36 15.02 0.08
CA ILE A 460 -12.40 15.20 1.11
C ILE A 460 -13.34 16.33 0.71
N THR A 461 -12.82 17.45 0.23
CA THR A 461 -13.64 18.57 -0.21
C THR A 461 -14.58 18.14 -1.35
N GLY A 462 -14.09 17.40 -2.34
CA GLY A 462 -14.90 16.84 -3.41
C GLY A 462 -15.98 15.88 -2.92
N VAL A 463 -15.63 15.01 -1.98
CA VAL A 463 -16.58 14.06 -1.35
C VAL A 463 -17.69 14.78 -0.59
N VAL A 464 -17.34 15.80 0.18
CA VAL A 464 -18.32 16.61 0.95
C VAL A 464 -19.28 17.36 0.03
N GLN A 465 -18.80 17.84 -1.11
CA GLN A 465 -19.61 18.60 -2.08
C GLN A 465 -20.46 17.70 -2.98
N TRP A 466 -20.07 16.45 -3.16
CA TRP A 466 -20.77 15.52 -4.02
C TRP A 466 -22.17 15.19 -3.53
N ARG A 467 -23.14 15.21 -4.45
CA ARG A 467 -24.54 14.86 -4.20
C ARG A 467 -24.96 13.80 -5.22
N PRO A 468 -25.16 12.53 -4.76
CA PRO A 468 -25.54 11.46 -5.67
C PRO A 468 -27.00 11.57 -6.09
N ASP A 469 -27.26 11.32 -7.37
CA ASP A 469 -28.61 10.96 -7.83
C ASP A 469 -28.93 9.49 -7.49
N PRO A 470 -30.19 9.04 -7.50
CA PRO A 470 -30.56 7.65 -7.40
C PRO A 470 -29.87 6.78 -8.46
N TYR A 471 -29.47 5.56 -8.07
CA TYR A 471 -28.90 4.58 -8.98
C TYR A 471 -29.80 3.33 -9.07
N ASP A 472 -30.20 2.94 -10.29
CA ASP A 472 -31.15 1.86 -10.53
C ASP A 472 -30.50 0.49 -10.77
N GLY A 473 -29.18 0.39 -10.62
CA GLY A 473 -28.45 -0.85 -10.83
C GLY A 473 -28.18 -1.62 -9.54
N PRO A 474 -27.76 -2.89 -9.65
CA PRO A 474 -27.32 -3.66 -8.50
C PRO A 474 -26.01 -3.07 -7.94
N VAL A 475 -25.96 -2.90 -6.62
CA VAL A 475 -24.78 -2.43 -5.89
C VAL A 475 -24.53 -3.37 -4.71
N GLU A 476 -23.28 -3.81 -4.58
CA GLU A 476 -22.82 -4.56 -3.43
C GLU A 476 -22.04 -3.60 -2.51
N PHE A 477 -22.50 -3.42 -1.28
CA PHE A 477 -21.84 -2.60 -0.29
C PHE A 477 -21.08 -3.48 0.69
N LEU A 478 -19.78 -3.17 0.84
CA LEU A 478 -18.95 -3.71 1.89
C LEU A 478 -18.61 -2.57 2.85
N SER A 479 -19.26 -2.55 4.00
CA SER A 479 -19.04 -1.53 5.03
C SER A 479 -18.21 -2.08 6.17
N HIS A 480 -17.49 -1.20 6.86
CA HIS A 480 -16.92 -1.53 8.16
C HIS A 480 -18.01 -1.80 9.18
N ALA A 481 -17.78 -2.75 10.08
CA ALA A 481 -18.65 -3.00 11.21
C ALA A 481 -18.63 -1.86 12.24
N SER A 482 -17.61 -1.00 12.23
CA SER A 482 -17.49 0.15 13.12
C SER A 482 -17.62 1.46 12.35
N ASP A 483 -18.46 2.36 12.88
CA ASP A 483 -18.52 3.75 12.43
C ASP A 483 -17.15 4.45 12.62
N ALA A 484 -16.87 5.45 11.79
CA ALA A 484 -15.76 6.35 12.02
C ALA A 484 -16.12 7.33 13.16
N PRO A 485 -15.75 7.05 14.42
CA PRO A 485 -16.30 7.76 15.58
C PRO A 485 -15.92 9.25 15.61
N PHE A 486 -14.90 9.65 14.84
CA PHE A 486 -14.46 11.05 14.68
C PHE A 486 -15.21 11.79 13.56
N LEU A 487 -16.07 11.10 12.80
CA LEU A 487 -16.92 11.71 11.76
C LEU A 487 -18.41 11.35 12.02
N PRO A 488 -19.04 11.91 13.05
CA PRO A 488 -20.43 11.61 13.39
C PRO A 488 -21.36 12.00 12.22
N GLY A 489 -22.35 11.15 11.96
CA GLY A 489 -23.29 11.37 10.85
C GLY A 489 -22.72 11.08 9.46
N ALA A 490 -21.48 10.55 9.35
CA ALA A 490 -21.03 9.94 8.11
C ALA A 490 -21.91 8.72 7.81
N VAL A 491 -22.66 8.76 6.71
CA VAL A 491 -23.65 7.75 6.37
C VAL A 491 -23.03 6.78 5.37
N SER A 492 -23.01 5.52 5.72
CA SER A 492 -22.82 4.44 4.74
C SER A 492 -23.99 4.47 3.74
N TYR A 493 -23.73 4.19 2.47
CA TYR A 493 -24.70 4.29 1.36
C TYR A 493 -25.90 3.33 1.44
N THR A 494 -26.25 2.80 2.59
CA THR A 494 -27.38 1.89 2.80
C THR A 494 -28.75 2.47 2.39
N HIS A 495 -28.82 3.78 2.08
CA HIS A 495 -30.07 4.46 1.69
C HIS A 495 -30.25 4.67 0.18
N LEU A 496 -29.28 4.32 -0.65
CA LEU A 496 -29.60 4.15 -2.07
C LEU A 496 -30.43 2.87 -2.15
N ARG A 497 -31.67 2.96 -2.65
CA ARG A 497 -32.53 1.80 -2.88
C ARG A 497 -31.81 0.80 -3.79
N ALA A 498 -30.89 0.04 -3.22
CA ALA A 498 -30.45 -1.20 -3.81
C ALA A 498 -31.62 -2.19 -3.59
N HIS A 499 -32.08 -2.82 -4.62
CA HIS A 499 -32.84 -4.06 -4.46
C HIS A 499 -31.88 -5.03 -3.77
N GLU A 500 -32.04 -5.23 -2.47
CA GLU A 500 -31.43 -6.32 -1.75
C GLU A 500 -31.80 -7.61 -2.47
N THR A 501 -30.90 -8.15 -3.25
CA THR A 501 -30.97 -9.56 -3.61
C THR A 501 -30.51 -10.30 -2.37
N GLY A 502 -31.45 -10.62 -1.51
CA GLY A 502 -31.22 -11.54 -0.40
C GLY A 502 -30.72 -12.88 -0.93
N ARG A 503 -29.46 -13.20 -0.59
CA ARG A 503 -28.95 -14.55 -0.29
C ARG A 503 -27.65 -14.40 0.48
#